data_99a30d1f22e6e242410329daca689ecc
#
_entry.id   99a30d1f22e6e242410329daca689ecc
#
_cell.length_a   1.000
_cell.length_b   1.000
_cell.length_c   1.000
_cell.angle_alpha   90.00
_cell.angle_beta   90.00
_cell.angle_gamma   90.00
#
_symmetry.space_group_name_H-M   'P 1'
#
loop_
_entity.id
_entity.type
_entity.pdbx_description
1 polymer ?
#
loop_
_entity_poly.entity_id
_entity_poly.type
_entity_poly.pdbx_seq_one_letter_code
_entity_poly.pdbx_strand_id
1 'polypeptide(L)'
;MKKLFFKLHRRLSLILALPVLLWALSGLLHPIMANWMRPDIAHKFLPPTPLRADGSELTPAEAMLDITELHQLNLIQLGETPVYRFITPDQKLHFRDARSGQDLPEATNQLSEQLARAYLADSSSALVSINRIDSFSSNYSYINRLLPVHRVKLDRADGLEVVVDPRTGKLATFDSPSKRLFKKLFSWFHTWSFLGARDSALRITVVLVFSLLALLTGLTGIISLFTLKTKRKDGTKRKLPLRRKIHRHLGALSSVFFLMFSVSGIYHVAAKYNYEDSAQWHSAQSIHTAKLTTHPKEILEHSNSPISSISLAQLNGHAHYRLAIMDREKSSQTLYFNIETNNLVEDGDEQYAIALATEFSGYPTDSVENTEQITNFRKDYGFIFKRLPVVRVNYNDQDYWHYTVDTANAHMAQRTSPAGLIEALSFINLHKFHFLDSISKELRDYVTAIAVILIAFLVMLGSSLLLKKSRPH
;
A
#
# COMPACT_ATOMS: atom_id res chain seq x y z
N MET A 1 -34.84 3.69 -32.12
CA MET A 1 -33.82 3.94 -31.07
C MET A 1 -34.34 3.68 -29.66
N LYS A 2 -35.43 4.30 -29.15
CA LYS A 2 -35.94 4.16 -27.76
C LYS A 2 -36.20 2.73 -27.32
N LYS A 3 -36.83 1.90 -28.17
CA LYS A 3 -37.09 0.46 -27.89
C LYS A 3 -35.80 -0.36 -27.82
N LEU A 4 -34.76 0.05 -28.54
CA LEU A 4 -33.46 -0.61 -28.56
C LEU A 4 -32.76 -0.46 -27.18
N PHE A 5 -32.62 0.77 -26.68
CA PHE A 5 -31.99 1.05 -25.36
C PHE A 5 -32.70 0.30 -24.23
N PHE A 6 -34.03 0.28 -24.23
CA PHE A 6 -34.79 -0.48 -23.25
C PHE A 6 -34.56 -1.99 -23.34
N LYS A 7 -34.52 -2.57 -24.57
CA LYS A 7 -34.21 -3.99 -24.77
C LYS A 7 -32.80 -4.32 -24.32
N LEU A 8 -31.83 -3.45 -24.66
CA LEU A 8 -30.44 -3.61 -24.30
C LEU A 8 -30.27 -3.56 -22.77
N HIS A 9 -30.81 -2.54 -22.11
CA HIS A 9 -30.81 -2.43 -20.65
C HIS A 9 -31.35 -3.70 -19.99
N ARG A 10 -32.45 -4.25 -20.47
CA ARG A 10 -33.04 -5.49 -19.91
C ARG A 10 -32.13 -6.70 -20.10
N ARG A 11 -31.52 -6.88 -21.27
CA ARG A 11 -30.64 -8.04 -21.55
C ARG A 11 -29.36 -7.96 -20.72
N LEU A 12 -28.71 -6.80 -20.71
CA LEU A 12 -27.51 -6.57 -19.94
C LEU A 12 -27.77 -6.70 -18.44
N SER A 13 -28.88 -6.14 -17.93
CA SER A 13 -29.25 -6.28 -16.51
C SER A 13 -29.43 -7.74 -16.07
N LEU A 14 -29.88 -8.64 -16.96
CA LEU A 14 -29.99 -10.06 -16.64
C LEU A 14 -28.62 -10.72 -16.47
N ILE A 15 -27.67 -10.40 -17.37
CA ILE A 15 -26.31 -10.94 -17.33
C ILE A 15 -25.56 -10.40 -16.12
N LEU A 16 -25.76 -9.13 -15.81
CA LEU A 16 -24.99 -8.40 -14.80
C LEU A 16 -25.60 -8.44 -13.39
N ALA A 17 -26.81 -8.97 -13.24
CA ALA A 17 -27.50 -8.97 -11.94
C ALA A 17 -26.65 -9.60 -10.83
N LEU A 18 -26.09 -10.78 -11.07
CA LEU A 18 -25.25 -11.46 -10.09
C LEU A 18 -23.88 -10.76 -9.90
N PRO A 19 -23.10 -10.46 -10.95
CA PRO A 19 -21.83 -9.72 -10.81
C PRO A 19 -21.97 -8.40 -10.04
N VAL A 20 -22.93 -7.56 -10.41
CA VAL A 20 -23.12 -6.25 -9.74
C VAL A 20 -23.59 -6.42 -8.31
N LEU A 21 -24.44 -7.42 -8.03
CA LEU A 21 -24.86 -7.71 -6.66
C LEU A 21 -23.68 -8.18 -5.79
N LEU A 22 -22.80 -9.03 -6.33
CA LEU A 22 -21.60 -9.49 -5.64
C LEU A 22 -20.64 -8.32 -5.38
N TRP A 23 -20.42 -7.44 -6.38
CA TRP A 23 -19.60 -6.24 -6.20
C TRP A 23 -20.19 -5.30 -5.15
N ALA A 24 -21.50 -5.07 -5.19
CA ALA A 24 -22.16 -4.23 -4.21
C ALA A 24 -22.04 -4.81 -2.79
N LEU A 25 -22.42 -6.07 -2.58
CA LEU A 25 -22.36 -6.69 -1.26
C LEU A 25 -20.93 -6.81 -0.72
N SER A 26 -19.95 -7.16 -1.56
CA SER A 26 -18.55 -7.20 -1.14
C SER A 26 -17.96 -5.81 -0.92
N GLY A 27 -18.40 -4.80 -1.68
CA GLY A 27 -18.03 -3.40 -1.46
C GLY A 27 -18.48 -2.86 -0.10
N LEU A 28 -19.66 -3.33 0.38
CA LEU A 28 -20.15 -2.99 1.71
C LEU A 28 -19.28 -3.56 2.85
N LEU A 29 -18.55 -4.65 2.60
CA LEU A 29 -17.61 -5.21 3.59
C LEU A 29 -16.50 -4.21 3.96
N HIS A 30 -16.12 -3.33 3.04
CA HIS A 30 -15.01 -2.39 3.28
C HIS A 30 -15.30 -1.39 4.42
N PRO A 31 -16.39 -0.60 4.43
CA PRO A 31 -16.73 0.25 5.55
C PRO A 31 -17.03 -0.53 6.83
N ILE A 32 -17.61 -1.74 6.73
CA ILE A 32 -17.85 -2.61 7.89
C ILE A 32 -16.52 -2.98 8.55
N MET A 33 -15.54 -3.47 7.77
CA MET A 33 -14.22 -3.80 8.31
C MET A 33 -13.50 -2.59 8.91
N ALA A 34 -13.62 -1.43 8.24
CA ALA A 34 -12.88 -0.24 8.64
C ALA A 34 -13.39 0.36 9.96
N ASN A 35 -14.67 0.19 10.29
CA ASN A 35 -15.29 0.84 11.46
C ASN A 35 -15.61 -0.14 12.60
N TRP A 36 -15.94 -1.40 12.31
CA TRP A 36 -16.41 -2.32 13.36
C TRP A 36 -15.56 -3.59 13.53
N MET A 37 -14.68 -3.88 12.58
CA MET A 37 -13.89 -5.13 12.62
C MET A 37 -12.40 -4.90 12.50
N ARG A 38 -11.97 -3.64 12.56
CA ARG A 38 -10.55 -3.33 12.57
C ARG A 38 -10.03 -3.58 13.99
N PRO A 39 -9.11 -4.53 14.20
CA PRO A 39 -8.50 -4.69 15.50
C PRO A 39 -7.66 -3.45 15.81
N ASP A 40 -7.66 -3.06 17.08
CA ASP A 40 -6.74 -2.03 17.56
C ASP A 40 -5.39 -2.66 17.91
N ILE A 41 -4.33 -1.94 17.59
CA ILE A 41 -2.98 -2.22 18.04
C ILE A 41 -2.47 -1.01 18.84
N ALA A 42 -1.67 -1.27 19.85
CA ALA A 42 -1.20 -0.23 20.74
C ALA A 42 -0.40 0.85 20.00
N HIS A 43 0.44 0.41 19.06
CA HIS A 43 1.27 1.32 18.29
C HIS A 43 1.14 1.06 16.79
N LYS A 44 0.96 2.10 15.99
CA LYS A 44 1.02 2.05 14.51
C LYS A 44 2.41 2.35 13.99
N PHE A 45 3.17 3.09 14.78
CA PHE A 45 4.56 3.46 14.57
C PHE A 45 5.29 3.24 15.88
N LEU A 46 6.47 2.64 15.81
CA LEU A 46 7.35 2.52 16.96
C LEU A 46 8.29 3.72 17.00
N PRO A 47 8.53 4.29 18.18
CA PRO A 47 9.59 5.25 18.32
C PRO A 47 10.94 4.58 17.99
N PRO A 48 11.89 5.32 17.42
CA PRO A 48 13.23 4.79 17.21
C PRO A 48 13.88 4.44 18.56
N THR A 49 14.65 3.35 18.60
CA THR A 49 15.40 2.93 19.76
C THR A 49 16.80 3.55 19.70
N PRO A 50 17.30 4.19 20.75
CA PRO A 50 18.65 4.75 20.74
C PRO A 50 19.69 3.62 20.65
N LEU A 51 20.66 3.82 19.78
CA LEU A 51 21.82 2.94 19.66
C LEU A 51 22.75 3.20 20.87
N ARG A 52 23.12 2.12 21.54
CA ARG A 52 24.04 2.14 22.68
C ARG A 52 25.34 1.49 22.25
N ALA A 53 26.31 2.30 21.90
CA ALA A 53 27.68 1.86 21.65
C ALA A 53 28.60 2.40 22.77
N ASP A 54 29.36 1.53 23.39
CA ASP A 54 30.23 1.85 24.51
C ASP A 54 31.72 1.91 24.14
N GLY A 55 32.02 1.62 22.88
CA GLY A 55 33.39 1.59 22.36
C GLY A 55 34.01 0.19 22.36
N SER A 56 33.25 -0.84 22.72
CA SER A 56 33.68 -2.24 22.63
C SER A 56 33.27 -2.89 21.29
N GLU A 57 32.59 -2.14 20.43
CA GLU A 57 32.16 -2.64 19.10
C GLU A 57 33.36 -2.75 18.18
N LEU A 58 33.34 -3.77 17.31
CA LEU A 58 34.23 -3.88 16.17
C LEU A 58 33.84 -2.88 15.07
N THR A 59 34.80 -2.46 14.28
CA THR A 59 34.49 -1.79 13.00
C THR A 59 33.71 -2.72 12.09
N PRO A 60 32.91 -2.23 11.14
CA PRO A 60 32.25 -3.11 10.18
C PRO A 60 33.23 -3.99 9.38
N ALA A 61 34.42 -3.48 9.06
CA ALA A 61 35.47 -4.25 8.38
C ALA A 61 35.97 -5.42 9.21
N GLU A 62 36.18 -5.21 10.52
CA GLU A 62 36.61 -6.29 11.45
C GLU A 62 35.48 -7.31 11.70
N ALA A 63 34.25 -6.84 11.84
CA ALA A 63 33.11 -7.71 12.06
C ALA A 63 32.76 -8.56 10.83
N MET A 64 33.24 -8.22 9.62
CA MET A 64 32.84 -8.81 8.34
C MET A 64 34.03 -9.26 7.49
N LEU A 65 35.09 -9.77 8.10
CA LEU A 65 36.34 -10.21 7.42
C LEU A 65 36.10 -11.27 6.33
N ASP A 66 35.07 -12.08 6.45
CA ASP A 66 34.67 -13.12 5.51
C ASP A 66 33.73 -12.64 4.40
N ILE A 67 33.30 -11.36 4.43
CA ILE A 67 32.37 -10.78 3.47
C ILE A 67 33.07 -9.64 2.74
N THR A 68 33.11 -9.71 1.42
CA THR A 68 33.80 -8.72 0.59
C THR A 68 32.94 -7.52 0.22
N GLU A 69 31.63 -7.75 0.03
CA GLU A 69 30.69 -6.72 -0.46
C GLU A 69 29.35 -6.79 0.26
N LEU A 70 28.76 -5.63 0.45
CA LEU A 70 27.43 -5.44 1.03
C LEU A 70 26.57 -4.52 0.15
N HIS A 71 25.29 -4.84 0.00
CA HIS A 71 24.31 -3.92 -0.57
C HIS A 71 23.78 -2.94 0.48
N GLN A 72 23.61 -3.41 1.71
CA GLN A 72 23.15 -2.59 2.84
C GLN A 72 23.82 -3.00 4.13
N LEU A 73 24.09 -2.02 4.98
CA LEU A 73 24.52 -2.22 6.36
C LEU A 73 23.76 -1.26 7.25
N ASN A 74 23.33 -1.76 8.41
CA ASN A 74 22.79 -0.95 9.50
C ASN A 74 23.35 -1.45 10.82
N LEU A 75 23.88 -0.56 11.64
CA LEU A 75 24.10 -0.82 13.05
C LEU A 75 22.88 -0.37 13.81
N ILE A 76 22.22 -1.30 14.49
CA ILE A 76 20.96 -1.10 15.21
C ILE A 76 21.02 -1.72 16.61
N GLN A 77 20.06 -1.36 17.46
CA GLN A 77 19.90 -1.97 18.78
C GLN A 77 18.93 -3.16 18.71
N LEU A 78 19.36 -4.35 19.12
CA LEU A 78 18.52 -5.54 19.31
C LEU A 78 18.51 -5.93 20.80
N GLY A 79 17.45 -5.57 21.52
CA GLY A 79 17.45 -5.64 22.97
C GLY A 79 18.56 -4.77 23.56
N GLU A 80 19.48 -5.35 24.33
CA GLU A 80 20.64 -4.66 24.91
C GLU A 80 21.91 -4.80 24.05
N THR A 81 21.85 -5.47 22.89
CA THR A 81 22.99 -5.77 22.05
C THR A 81 23.02 -4.87 20.81
N PRO A 82 24.07 -4.12 20.52
CA PRO A 82 24.29 -3.51 19.24
C PRO A 82 24.59 -4.59 18.19
N VAL A 83 23.90 -4.58 17.05
CA VAL A 83 24.05 -5.60 16.01
C VAL A 83 24.23 -4.98 14.64
N TYR A 84 25.11 -5.55 13.86
CA TYR A 84 25.19 -5.30 12.42
C TYR A 84 24.12 -6.11 11.70
N ARG A 85 23.14 -5.42 11.12
CA ARG A 85 22.15 -5.98 10.20
C ARG A 85 22.56 -5.62 8.79
N PHE A 86 22.80 -6.61 7.94
CA PHE A 86 23.31 -6.34 6.61
C PHE A 86 22.67 -7.25 5.54
N ILE A 87 22.75 -6.80 4.28
CA ILE A 87 22.24 -7.51 3.12
C ILE A 87 23.42 -7.74 2.16
N THR A 88 23.65 -8.99 1.83
CA THR A 88 24.70 -9.42 0.87
C THR A 88 24.18 -9.29 -0.57
N PRO A 89 25.06 -9.33 -1.60
CA PRO A 89 24.66 -9.21 -3.01
C PRO A 89 23.62 -10.26 -3.46
N ASP A 90 23.57 -11.44 -2.83
CA ASP A 90 22.55 -12.46 -3.05
C ASP A 90 21.20 -12.17 -2.34
N GLN A 91 21.02 -10.94 -1.83
CA GLN A 91 19.81 -10.43 -1.17
C GLN A 91 19.44 -11.15 0.12
N LYS A 92 20.35 -11.83 0.77
CA LYS A 92 20.13 -12.44 2.08
C LYS A 92 20.34 -11.44 3.21
N LEU A 93 19.49 -11.51 4.21
CA LEU A 93 19.56 -10.73 5.43
C LEU A 93 20.36 -11.50 6.48
N HIS A 94 21.36 -10.85 7.04
CA HIS A 94 22.24 -11.38 8.07
C HIS A 94 22.29 -10.45 9.27
N PHE A 95 22.64 -11.03 10.42
CA PHE A 95 22.90 -10.28 11.65
C PHE A 95 24.18 -10.79 12.29
N ARG A 96 25.00 -9.85 12.79
CA ARG A 96 26.19 -10.12 13.59
C ARG A 96 26.19 -9.28 14.85
N ASP A 97 26.64 -9.87 15.93
CA ASP A 97 26.92 -9.10 17.15
C ASP A 97 28.04 -8.10 16.87
N ALA A 98 27.81 -6.83 17.17
CA ALA A 98 28.76 -5.78 16.83
C ALA A 98 30.03 -5.81 17.68
N ARG A 99 30.02 -6.48 18.85
CA ARG A 99 31.16 -6.56 19.75
C ARG A 99 32.05 -7.77 19.44
N SER A 100 31.45 -8.90 19.10
CA SER A 100 32.18 -10.16 18.87
C SER A 100 32.38 -10.52 17.40
N GLY A 101 31.63 -9.92 16.48
CA GLY A 101 31.60 -10.29 15.07
C GLY A 101 30.93 -11.65 14.79
N GLN A 102 30.33 -12.29 15.80
CA GLN A 102 29.70 -13.59 15.64
C GLN A 102 28.35 -13.47 14.92
N ASP A 103 28.08 -14.44 14.04
CA ASP A 103 26.79 -14.56 13.38
C ASP A 103 25.66 -14.83 14.37
N LEU A 104 24.54 -14.16 14.17
CA LEU A 104 23.33 -14.32 14.96
C LEU A 104 22.19 -14.87 14.12
N PRO A 105 22.15 -16.19 13.83
CA PRO A 105 21.20 -16.79 12.90
C PRO A 105 19.73 -16.60 13.32
N GLU A 106 19.48 -16.54 14.65
CA GLU A 106 18.12 -16.34 15.20
C GLU A 106 17.70 -14.88 15.31
N ALA A 107 18.59 -13.93 15.06
CA ALA A 107 18.30 -12.49 15.25
C ALA A 107 17.14 -11.98 14.40
N THR A 108 16.94 -12.57 13.20
CA THR A 108 15.79 -12.22 12.35
C THR A 108 14.47 -12.57 13.04
N ASN A 109 14.37 -13.73 13.69
CA ASN A 109 13.19 -14.14 14.42
C ASN A 109 13.03 -13.34 15.71
N GLN A 110 14.13 -13.14 16.45
CA GLN A 110 14.15 -12.32 17.66
C GLN A 110 13.69 -10.89 17.40
N LEU A 111 14.21 -10.24 16.36
CA LEU A 111 13.78 -8.90 15.96
C LEU A 111 12.30 -8.88 15.54
N SER A 112 11.86 -9.89 14.80
CA SER A 112 10.45 -9.99 14.37
C SER A 112 9.50 -10.13 15.57
N GLU A 113 9.88 -10.93 16.57
CA GLU A 113 9.13 -11.07 17.82
C GLU A 113 9.14 -9.76 18.62
N GLN A 114 10.31 -9.16 18.80
CA GLN A 114 10.46 -7.87 19.51
C GLN A 114 9.57 -6.79 18.89
N LEU A 115 9.59 -6.66 17.57
CA LEU A 115 8.75 -5.72 16.85
C LEU A 115 7.26 -6.01 17.04
N ALA A 116 6.84 -7.27 16.91
CA ALA A 116 5.44 -7.65 17.09
C ALA A 116 4.95 -7.34 18.49
N ARG A 117 5.75 -7.66 19.53
CA ARG A 117 5.45 -7.33 20.92
C ARG A 117 5.35 -5.83 21.14
N ALA A 118 6.26 -5.06 20.57
CA ALA A 118 6.24 -3.61 20.68
C ALA A 118 5.00 -3.01 20.00
N TYR A 119 4.63 -3.46 18.78
CA TYR A 119 3.41 -3.00 18.10
C TYR A 119 2.13 -3.32 18.87
N LEU A 120 2.11 -4.44 19.59
CA LEU A 120 0.96 -4.90 20.38
C LEU A 120 0.97 -4.38 21.84
N ALA A 121 2.07 -3.81 22.32
CA ALA A 121 2.36 -3.56 23.73
C ALA A 121 2.13 -4.82 24.60
N ASP A 122 2.61 -5.98 24.13
CA ASP A 122 2.39 -7.29 24.75
C ASP A 122 3.73 -7.97 25.03
N SER A 123 4.11 -7.94 26.30
CA SER A 123 5.34 -8.59 26.79
C SER A 123 5.11 -9.98 27.35
N SER A 124 3.85 -10.39 27.59
CA SER A 124 3.52 -11.56 28.43
C SER A 124 3.03 -12.78 27.64
N SER A 125 2.35 -12.58 26.51
CA SER A 125 1.81 -13.70 25.73
C SER A 125 2.92 -14.60 25.17
N ALA A 126 2.72 -15.93 25.20
CA ALA A 126 3.67 -16.87 24.63
C ALA A 126 3.78 -16.71 23.11
N LEU A 127 4.98 -16.89 22.59
CA LEU A 127 5.19 -16.98 21.13
C LEU A 127 4.65 -18.32 20.63
N VAL A 128 3.75 -18.27 19.64
CA VAL A 128 3.18 -19.47 19.00
C VAL A 128 3.95 -19.82 17.72
N SER A 129 4.19 -18.84 16.86
CA SER A 129 4.93 -19.07 15.59
C SER A 129 5.44 -17.77 14.98
N ILE A 130 6.54 -17.93 14.22
CA ILE A 130 7.04 -16.93 13.28
C ILE A 130 7.13 -17.61 11.92
N ASN A 131 6.45 -17.05 10.92
CA ASN A 131 6.44 -17.60 9.58
C ASN A 131 6.90 -16.55 8.56
N ARG A 132 7.94 -16.86 7.81
CA ARG A 132 8.43 -16.02 6.71
C ARG A 132 7.45 -16.06 5.53
N ILE A 133 7.23 -14.91 4.90
CA ILE A 133 6.40 -14.72 3.71
C ILE A 133 7.27 -14.05 2.65
N ASP A 134 7.49 -14.76 1.54
CA ASP A 134 8.34 -14.30 0.43
C ASP A 134 7.53 -13.84 -0.79
N SER A 135 6.22 -14.06 -0.80
CA SER A 135 5.36 -13.70 -1.93
C SER A 135 3.98 -13.23 -1.50
N PHE A 136 3.35 -12.41 -2.34
CA PHE A 136 1.97 -11.98 -2.12
C PHE A 136 0.98 -13.11 -2.41
N SER A 137 -0.06 -13.20 -1.58
CA SER A 137 -1.11 -14.22 -1.66
C SER A 137 -2.46 -13.65 -1.17
N SER A 138 -3.50 -14.47 -1.17
CA SER A 138 -4.79 -14.11 -0.55
C SER A 138 -4.68 -13.82 0.95
N ASN A 139 -3.71 -14.44 1.63
CA ASN A 139 -3.47 -14.23 3.06
C ASN A 139 -2.55 -13.03 3.34
N TYR A 140 -1.73 -12.67 2.37
CA TYR A 140 -0.86 -11.48 2.44
C TYR A 140 -0.87 -10.76 1.10
N SER A 141 -1.81 -9.84 0.97
CA SER A 141 -2.07 -9.18 -0.31
C SER A 141 -1.04 -8.12 -0.67
N TYR A 142 -0.87 -7.89 -1.97
CA TYR A 142 0.02 -6.90 -2.56
C TYR A 142 -0.07 -5.49 -1.95
N ILE A 143 -1.23 -5.09 -1.44
CA ILE A 143 -1.43 -3.75 -0.84
C ILE A 143 -0.50 -3.50 0.35
N ASN A 144 0.10 -4.55 0.92
CA ASN A 144 1.05 -4.40 2.03
C ASN A 144 2.47 -4.01 1.57
N ARG A 145 2.80 -4.15 0.28
CA ARG A 145 4.02 -3.65 -0.37
C ARG A 145 5.35 -4.26 0.08
N LEU A 146 5.48 -4.67 1.34
CA LEU A 146 6.74 -5.16 1.91
C LEU A 146 6.91 -6.66 1.69
N LEU A 147 8.08 -7.09 1.22
CA LEU A 147 8.55 -8.47 1.10
C LEU A 147 10.09 -8.51 1.17
N PRO A 148 10.68 -9.58 1.73
CA PRO A 148 10.04 -10.60 2.56
C PRO A 148 9.63 -10.03 3.92
N VAL A 149 8.63 -10.66 4.55
CA VAL A 149 8.14 -10.25 5.87
C VAL A 149 7.93 -11.46 6.77
N HIS A 150 7.83 -11.22 8.07
CA HIS A 150 7.55 -12.25 9.06
C HIS A 150 6.18 -12.05 9.69
N ARG A 151 5.36 -13.10 9.68
CA ARG A 151 4.09 -13.18 10.39
C ARG A 151 4.35 -13.76 11.77
N VAL A 152 4.12 -12.96 12.79
CA VAL A 152 4.27 -13.33 14.20
C VAL A 152 2.90 -13.56 14.81
N LYS A 153 2.73 -14.71 15.44
CA LYS A 153 1.54 -15.09 16.19
C LYS A 153 1.92 -15.28 17.67
N LEU A 154 1.25 -14.54 18.54
CA LEU A 154 1.30 -14.72 19.99
C LEU A 154 0.04 -15.46 20.46
N ASP A 155 0.11 -16.11 21.61
CA ASP A 155 -1.03 -16.80 22.24
C ASP A 155 -1.96 -15.78 22.92
N ARG A 156 -2.74 -15.09 22.09
CA ARG A 156 -3.67 -14.04 22.49
C ARG A 156 -5.11 -14.47 22.26
N ALA A 157 -5.99 -14.11 23.20
CA ALA A 157 -7.42 -14.43 23.11
C ALA A 157 -8.12 -13.80 21.88
N ASP A 158 -7.62 -12.62 21.39
CA ASP A 158 -8.14 -11.94 20.21
C ASP A 158 -7.67 -12.58 18.88
N GLY A 159 -6.73 -13.53 18.92
CA GLY A 159 -6.16 -14.20 17.76
C GLY A 159 -5.46 -13.26 16.78
N LEU A 160 -4.98 -12.10 17.26
CA LEU A 160 -4.33 -11.08 16.46
C LEU A 160 -2.93 -11.54 16.06
N GLU A 161 -2.62 -11.43 14.77
CA GLU A 161 -1.30 -11.69 14.20
C GLU A 161 -0.73 -10.40 13.64
N VAL A 162 0.56 -10.17 13.84
CA VAL A 162 1.29 -9.01 13.33
C VAL A 162 2.26 -9.48 12.25
N VAL A 163 2.33 -8.73 11.16
CA VAL A 163 3.30 -8.98 10.07
C VAL A 163 4.27 -7.81 10.04
N VAL A 164 5.54 -8.11 10.23
CA VAL A 164 6.63 -7.14 10.31
C VAL A 164 7.69 -7.41 9.25
N ASP A 165 8.38 -6.37 8.86
CA ASP A 165 9.54 -6.45 7.98
C ASP A 165 10.82 -6.32 8.85
N PRO A 166 11.59 -7.39 9.06
CA PRO A 166 12.81 -7.33 9.88
C PRO A 166 13.95 -6.57 9.20
N ARG A 167 13.89 -6.34 7.88
CA ARG A 167 14.89 -5.54 7.16
C ARG A 167 14.79 -4.06 7.55
N THR A 168 13.58 -3.56 7.76
CA THR A 168 13.32 -2.13 7.98
C THR A 168 12.74 -1.83 9.36
N GLY A 169 12.33 -2.85 10.13
CA GLY A 169 11.63 -2.69 11.41
C GLY A 169 10.18 -2.23 11.27
N LYS A 170 9.62 -2.21 10.05
CA LYS A 170 8.31 -1.60 9.78
C LYS A 170 7.15 -2.60 9.89
N LEU A 171 5.99 -2.06 10.30
CA LEU A 171 4.73 -2.80 10.32
C LEU A 171 4.19 -2.95 8.89
N ALA A 172 4.09 -4.18 8.41
CA ALA A 172 3.46 -4.47 7.13
C ALA A 172 1.93 -4.50 7.25
N THR A 173 1.41 -5.30 8.18
CA THR A 173 -0.03 -5.38 8.48
C THR A 173 -0.26 -6.11 9.81
N PHE A 174 -1.49 -6.06 10.28
CA PHE A 174 -1.97 -6.89 11.39
C PHE A 174 -3.35 -7.44 11.05
N ASP A 175 -3.62 -8.67 11.45
CA ASP A 175 -4.82 -9.39 11.04
C ASP A 175 -5.46 -10.15 12.19
N SER A 176 -6.75 -9.91 12.42
CA SER A 176 -7.59 -10.77 13.26
C SER A 176 -8.24 -11.89 12.43
N PRO A 177 -8.77 -12.96 13.03
CA PRO A 177 -9.52 -14.01 12.31
C PRO A 177 -10.66 -13.45 11.46
N SER A 178 -11.44 -12.52 12.01
CA SER A 178 -12.54 -11.85 11.29
C SER A 178 -12.03 -11.06 10.08
N LYS A 179 -10.97 -10.27 10.25
CA LYS A 179 -10.38 -9.49 9.16
C LYS A 179 -9.85 -10.41 8.04
N ARG A 180 -9.24 -11.55 8.38
CA ARG A 180 -8.80 -12.55 7.37
C ARG A 180 -9.98 -13.10 6.57
N LEU A 181 -11.09 -13.47 7.23
CA LEU A 181 -12.31 -13.93 6.55
C LEU A 181 -12.85 -12.87 5.59
N PHE A 182 -13.01 -11.63 6.06
CA PHE A 182 -13.50 -10.52 5.23
C PHE A 182 -12.61 -10.25 4.03
N LYS A 183 -11.28 -10.24 4.21
CA LYS A 183 -10.33 -10.09 3.09
C LYS A 183 -10.52 -11.18 2.04
N LYS A 184 -10.75 -12.44 2.46
CA LYS A 184 -10.99 -13.56 1.56
C LYS A 184 -12.30 -13.37 0.78
N LEU A 185 -13.40 -13.03 1.46
CA LEU A 185 -14.68 -12.76 0.82
C LEU A 185 -14.59 -11.58 -0.14
N PHE A 186 -13.96 -10.48 0.27
CA PHE A 186 -13.72 -9.32 -0.58
C PHE A 186 -12.88 -9.69 -1.81
N SER A 187 -11.79 -10.40 -1.63
CA SER A 187 -10.92 -10.85 -2.72
C SER A 187 -11.68 -11.71 -3.73
N TRP A 188 -12.52 -12.63 -3.27
CA TRP A 188 -13.30 -13.51 -4.14
C TRP A 188 -14.41 -12.77 -4.90
N PHE A 189 -15.23 -11.98 -4.20
CA PHE A 189 -16.45 -11.42 -4.78
C PHE A 189 -16.26 -10.03 -5.40
N HIS A 190 -15.29 -9.25 -4.90
CA HIS A 190 -15.03 -7.90 -5.41
C HIS A 190 -13.95 -7.89 -6.50
N THR A 191 -12.84 -8.57 -6.26
CA THR A 191 -11.70 -8.54 -7.17
C THR A 191 -11.56 -9.78 -8.03
N TRP A 192 -12.44 -10.77 -7.86
CA TRP A 192 -12.49 -12.03 -8.60
C TRP A 192 -11.15 -12.77 -8.64
N SER A 193 -10.52 -12.89 -7.46
CA SER A 193 -9.20 -13.54 -7.31
C SER A 193 -9.17 -15.01 -7.69
N PHE A 194 -10.33 -15.65 -7.83
CA PHE A 194 -10.45 -17.01 -8.35
C PHE A 194 -10.08 -17.15 -9.84
N LEU A 195 -10.00 -16.03 -10.58
CA LEU A 195 -9.55 -16.00 -11.98
C LEU A 195 -8.03 -15.88 -12.13
N GLY A 196 -7.28 -15.87 -11.03
CA GLY A 196 -5.83 -15.79 -11.05
C GLY A 196 -5.23 -14.66 -10.22
N ALA A 197 -3.92 -14.49 -10.35
CA ALA A 197 -3.16 -13.43 -9.69
C ALA A 197 -3.64 -12.02 -10.12
N ARG A 198 -3.19 -10.98 -9.41
CA ARG A 198 -3.62 -9.60 -9.64
C ARG A 198 -3.32 -9.11 -11.05
N ASP A 199 -2.22 -9.50 -11.62
CA ASP A 199 -1.67 -9.18 -12.94
C ASP A 199 -2.08 -10.17 -14.04
N SER A 200 -2.89 -11.18 -13.70
CA SER A 200 -3.41 -12.14 -14.69
C SER A 200 -4.22 -11.44 -15.78
N ALA A 201 -3.78 -11.57 -17.03
CA ALA A 201 -4.48 -11.00 -18.19
C ALA A 201 -5.93 -11.49 -18.28
N LEU A 202 -6.19 -12.77 -17.97
CA LEU A 202 -7.54 -13.32 -17.93
C LEU A 202 -8.41 -12.56 -16.91
N ARG A 203 -7.93 -12.40 -15.69
CA ARG A 203 -8.67 -11.71 -14.63
C ARG A 203 -8.93 -10.26 -14.99
N ILE A 204 -7.90 -9.52 -15.46
CA ILE A 204 -8.02 -8.12 -15.86
C ILE A 204 -9.05 -7.99 -16.98
N THR A 205 -8.94 -8.81 -18.04
CA THR A 205 -9.84 -8.78 -19.18
C THR A 205 -11.28 -9.05 -18.78
N VAL A 206 -11.54 -10.11 -18.01
CA VAL A 206 -12.89 -10.48 -17.60
C VAL A 206 -13.53 -9.39 -16.74
N VAL A 207 -12.80 -8.88 -15.72
CA VAL A 207 -13.32 -7.80 -14.86
C VAL A 207 -13.56 -6.52 -15.66
N LEU A 208 -12.67 -6.18 -16.61
CA LEU A 208 -12.81 -5.01 -17.49
C LEU A 208 -14.06 -5.13 -18.37
N VAL A 209 -14.27 -6.28 -19.02
CA VAL A 209 -15.46 -6.54 -19.87
C VAL A 209 -16.75 -6.38 -19.05
N PHE A 210 -16.82 -7.00 -17.87
CA PHE A 210 -18.02 -6.88 -17.01
C PHE A 210 -18.22 -5.45 -16.51
N SER A 211 -17.18 -4.72 -16.22
CA SER A 211 -17.24 -3.30 -15.82
C SER A 211 -17.74 -2.40 -16.96
N LEU A 212 -17.28 -2.64 -18.20
CA LEU A 212 -17.78 -1.95 -19.40
C LEU A 212 -19.25 -2.25 -19.67
N LEU A 213 -19.66 -3.51 -19.53
CA LEU A 213 -21.06 -3.91 -19.66
C LEU A 213 -21.93 -3.28 -18.56
N ALA A 214 -21.40 -3.13 -17.34
CA ALA A 214 -22.07 -2.44 -16.25
C ALA A 214 -22.28 -0.96 -16.58
N LEU A 215 -21.23 -0.26 -17.05
CA LEU A 215 -21.34 1.12 -17.51
C LEU A 215 -22.41 1.27 -18.60
N LEU A 216 -22.39 0.41 -19.60
CA LEU A 216 -23.38 0.41 -20.68
C LEU A 216 -24.80 0.17 -20.17
N THR A 217 -24.96 -0.69 -19.15
CA THR A 217 -26.26 -0.93 -18.50
C THR A 217 -26.75 0.32 -17.78
N GLY A 218 -25.89 1.02 -17.06
CA GLY A 218 -26.21 2.30 -16.41
C GLY A 218 -26.64 3.36 -17.41
N LEU A 219 -25.85 3.57 -18.45
CA LEU A 219 -26.16 4.54 -19.52
C LEU A 219 -27.47 4.23 -20.24
N THR A 220 -27.71 2.98 -20.61
CA THR A 220 -28.97 2.58 -21.26
C THR A 220 -30.18 2.69 -20.31
N GLY A 221 -29.96 2.50 -19.02
CA GLY A 221 -30.97 2.75 -17.98
C GLY A 221 -31.35 4.22 -17.89
N ILE A 222 -30.35 5.12 -17.84
CA ILE A 222 -30.55 6.57 -17.81
C ILE A 222 -31.27 7.05 -19.09
N ILE A 223 -30.80 6.62 -20.28
CA ILE A 223 -31.47 6.95 -21.56
C ILE A 223 -32.94 6.49 -21.53
N SER A 224 -33.20 5.27 -21.02
CA SER A 224 -34.56 4.75 -20.89
C SER A 224 -35.42 5.57 -19.91
N LEU A 225 -34.82 6.08 -18.82
CA LEU A 225 -35.51 6.94 -17.85
C LEU A 225 -36.08 8.20 -18.49
N PHE A 226 -35.31 8.88 -19.36
CA PHE A 226 -35.71 10.11 -20.01
C PHE A 226 -36.55 9.89 -21.28
N THR A 227 -36.36 8.77 -21.99
CA THR A 227 -37.00 8.55 -23.29
C THR A 227 -38.30 7.77 -23.25
N LEU A 228 -38.58 7.00 -22.21
CA LEU A 228 -39.85 6.26 -22.08
C LEU A 228 -40.99 7.22 -21.70
N LYS A 229 -41.99 7.25 -22.55
CA LYS A 229 -43.18 8.09 -22.35
C LYS A 229 -43.97 7.62 -21.11
N THR A 230 -44.24 8.56 -20.22
CA THR A 230 -45.06 8.37 -19.00
C THR A 230 -46.52 8.76 -19.21
N LYS A 231 -46.85 9.38 -20.37
CA LYS A 231 -48.18 9.78 -20.77
C LYS A 231 -48.68 8.89 -21.89
N ARG A 232 -49.99 8.65 -21.94
CA ARG A 232 -50.69 8.03 -23.06
C ARG A 232 -50.85 9.03 -24.22
N LYS A 233 -51.31 8.57 -25.38
CA LYS A 233 -51.59 9.43 -26.54
C LYS A 233 -52.64 10.51 -26.25
N ASP A 234 -53.59 10.18 -25.33
CA ASP A 234 -54.64 11.05 -24.85
C ASP A 234 -54.20 12.07 -23.80
N GLY A 235 -52.91 12.17 -23.51
CA GLY A 235 -52.36 13.10 -22.51
C GLY A 235 -52.42 12.62 -21.04
N THR A 236 -53.17 11.54 -20.78
CA THR A 236 -53.30 11.02 -19.42
C THR A 236 -52.03 10.32 -18.92
N LYS A 237 -51.75 10.43 -17.59
CA LYS A 237 -50.60 9.76 -17.00
C LYS A 237 -50.79 8.20 -17.01
N ARG A 238 -49.78 7.50 -17.49
CA ARG A 238 -49.76 6.05 -17.47
C ARG A 238 -49.60 5.55 -16.03
N LYS A 239 -50.57 4.81 -15.51
CA LYS A 239 -50.43 4.17 -14.20
C LYS A 239 -49.33 3.09 -14.31
N LEU A 240 -48.21 3.30 -13.65
CA LEU A 240 -47.10 2.31 -13.57
C LEU A 240 -47.32 1.48 -12.29
N PRO A 241 -47.11 0.15 -12.35
CA PRO A 241 -47.04 -0.67 -11.15
C PRO A 241 -46.02 -0.13 -10.16
N LEU A 242 -46.30 -0.21 -8.87
CA LEU A 242 -45.49 0.37 -7.80
C LEU A 242 -43.99 -0.02 -7.92
N ARG A 243 -43.70 -1.30 -8.16
CA ARG A 243 -42.31 -1.80 -8.33
C ARG A 243 -41.56 -1.10 -9.47
N ARG A 244 -42.23 -0.85 -10.62
CA ARG A 244 -41.62 -0.10 -11.73
C ARG A 244 -41.42 1.38 -11.39
N LYS A 245 -42.33 1.95 -10.61
CA LYS A 245 -42.19 3.33 -10.13
C LYS A 245 -41.00 3.46 -9.19
N ILE A 246 -40.88 2.54 -8.21
CA ILE A 246 -39.75 2.50 -7.27
C ILE A 246 -38.44 2.28 -8.04
N HIS A 247 -38.33 1.28 -8.94
CA HIS A 247 -37.14 1.02 -9.72
C HIS A 247 -36.71 2.26 -10.53
N ARG A 248 -37.64 3.00 -11.07
CA ARG A 248 -37.35 4.21 -11.85
C ARG A 248 -36.79 5.34 -10.98
N HIS A 249 -37.39 5.63 -9.82
CA HIS A 249 -36.91 6.67 -8.91
C HIS A 249 -35.58 6.29 -8.27
N LEU A 250 -35.47 5.06 -7.82
CA LEU A 250 -34.23 4.52 -7.24
C LEU A 250 -33.10 4.49 -8.28
N GLY A 251 -33.40 4.09 -9.52
CA GLY A 251 -32.44 4.13 -10.63
C GLY A 251 -31.95 5.55 -10.94
N ALA A 252 -32.83 6.55 -10.88
CA ALA A 252 -32.43 7.95 -11.03
C ALA A 252 -31.47 8.39 -9.91
N LEU A 253 -31.79 8.07 -8.65
CA LEU A 253 -31.00 8.45 -7.48
C LEU A 253 -29.64 7.74 -7.48
N SER A 254 -29.59 6.42 -7.71
CA SER A 254 -28.37 5.64 -7.65
C SER A 254 -27.49 5.73 -8.91
N SER A 255 -28.00 6.31 -10.01
CA SER A 255 -27.27 6.37 -11.27
C SER A 255 -25.94 7.10 -11.18
N VAL A 256 -25.85 8.17 -10.38
CA VAL A 256 -24.63 8.95 -10.17
C VAL A 256 -23.55 8.06 -9.54
N PHE A 257 -23.87 7.40 -8.43
CA PHE A 257 -22.95 6.49 -7.76
C PHE A 257 -22.54 5.32 -8.64
N PHE A 258 -23.49 4.74 -9.36
CA PHE A 258 -23.23 3.62 -10.26
C PHE A 258 -22.28 4.00 -11.40
N LEU A 259 -22.43 5.19 -11.98
CA LEU A 259 -21.52 5.70 -13.00
C LEU A 259 -20.14 5.99 -12.41
N MET A 260 -20.07 6.62 -11.22
CA MET A 260 -18.80 6.88 -10.54
C MET A 260 -18.02 5.59 -10.27
N PHE A 261 -18.67 4.56 -9.72
CA PHE A 261 -18.05 3.25 -9.51
C PHE A 261 -17.63 2.57 -10.82
N SER A 262 -18.46 2.63 -11.85
CA SER A 262 -18.17 1.96 -13.13
C SER A 262 -16.98 2.62 -13.84
N VAL A 263 -16.97 3.96 -13.96
CA VAL A 263 -15.91 4.69 -14.65
C VAL A 263 -14.57 4.53 -13.93
N SER A 264 -14.57 4.77 -12.61
CA SER A 264 -13.34 4.63 -11.81
C SER A 264 -12.84 3.18 -11.76
N GLY A 265 -13.76 2.20 -11.71
CA GLY A 265 -13.42 0.79 -11.74
C GLY A 265 -12.80 0.36 -13.07
N ILE A 266 -13.36 0.79 -14.21
CA ILE A 266 -12.81 0.55 -15.55
C ILE A 266 -11.38 1.09 -15.64
N TYR A 267 -11.18 2.36 -15.25
CA TYR A 267 -9.87 3.01 -15.33
C TYR A 267 -8.85 2.29 -14.41
N HIS A 268 -9.24 2.01 -13.17
CA HIS A 268 -8.39 1.27 -12.22
C HIS A 268 -7.99 -0.13 -12.71
N VAL A 269 -8.91 -0.86 -13.35
CA VAL A 269 -8.62 -2.20 -13.87
C VAL A 269 -7.78 -2.13 -15.14
N ALA A 270 -8.07 -1.17 -16.04
CA ALA A 270 -7.31 -0.99 -17.28
C ALA A 270 -5.84 -0.61 -17.00
N ALA A 271 -5.60 0.23 -16.00
CA ALA A 271 -4.24 0.62 -15.61
C ALA A 271 -3.36 -0.55 -15.15
N LYS A 272 -3.96 -1.70 -14.77
CA LYS A 272 -3.19 -2.89 -14.35
C LYS A 272 -2.50 -3.63 -15.50
N TYR A 273 -2.90 -3.41 -16.75
CA TYR A 273 -2.20 -4.02 -17.89
C TYR A 273 -0.75 -3.57 -18.00
N ASN A 274 -0.48 -2.30 -17.63
CA ASN A 274 0.85 -1.69 -17.73
C ASN A 274 1.46 -1.45 -16.34
N TYR A 275 0.99 -2.19 -15.33
CA TYR A 275 1.48 -2.01 -13.98
C TYR A 275 2.84 -2.67 -13.80
N GLU A 276 3.82 -1.87 -13.41
CA GLU A 276 5.14 -2.32 -13.00
C GLU A 276 5.27 -2.24 -11.47
N ASP A 277 5.75 -3.32 -10.84
CA ASP A 277 5.95 -3.38 -9.40
C ASP A 277 7.27 -2.74 -8.98
N SER A 278 7.28 -1.42 -8.90
CA SER A 278 8.44 -0.67 -8.41
C SER A 278 8.64 -0.76 -6.88
N ALA A 279 7.66 -1.28 -6.15
CA ALA A 279 7.76 -1.37 -4.69
C ALA A 279 8.78 -2.40 -4.18
N GLN A 280 9.37 -3.20 -5.06
CA GLN A 280 10.46 -4.14 -4.77
C GLN A 280 11.82 -3.66 -5.28
N TRP A 281 11.87 -2.49 -5.93
CA TRP A 281 13.14 -1.95 -6.42
C TRP A 281 14.01 -1.47 -5.27
N HIS A 282 15.24 -1.89 -5.25
CA HIS A 282 16.28 -1.50 -4.31
C HIS A 282 17.56 -1.23 -5.09
N SER A 283 18.44 -0.39 -4.51
CA SER A 283 19.73 -0.10 -5.14
C SER A 283 20.56 -1.37 -5.31
N ALA A 284 21.15 -1.51 -6.48
CA ALA A 284 22.08 -2.59 -6.80
C ALA A 284 23.53 -2.26 -6.42
N GLN A 285 23.79 -1.05 -5.93
CA GLN A 285 25.13 -0.63 -5.56
C GLN A 285 25.66 -1.45 -4.39
N SER A 286 26.91 -1.82 -4.46
CA SER A 286 27.59 -2.54 -3.39
C SER A 286 28.78 -1.75 -2.84
N ILE A 287 29.07 -1.97 -1.57
CA ILE A 287 30.18 -1.32 -0.86
C ILE A 287 31.13 -2.42 -0.37
N HIS A 288 32.41 -2.28 -0.65
CA HIS A 288 33.44 -3.17 -0.14
C HIS A 288 33.61 -3.02 1.36
N THR A 289 33.49 -4.11 2.10
CA THR A 289 33.60 -4.13 3.57
C THR A 289 34.95 -3.63 4.08
N ALA A 290 36.04 -3.92 3.35
CA ALA A 290 37.38 -3.47 3.69
C ALA A 290 37.54 -1.94 3.79
N LYS A 291 36.63 -1.16 3.20
CA LYS A 291 36.62 0.30 3.32
C LYS A 291 35.96 0.82 4.62
N LEU A 292 35.24 -0.04 5.35
CA LEU A 292 34.41 0.31 6.50
C LEU A 292 35.21 0.25 7.82
N THR A 293 36.31 0.99 7.90
CA THR A 293 37.28 0.92 8.99
C THR A 293 37.03 1.90 10.14
N THR A 294 36.06 2.82 9.99
CA THR A 294 35.73 3.78 11.04
C THR A 294 35.00 3.10 12.18
N HIS A 295 35.45 3.35 13.40
CA HIS A 295 34.84 2.76 14.59
C HIS A 295 33.47 3.37 14.87
N PRO A 296 32.43 2.57 15.26
CA PRO A 296 31.09 3.08 15.55
C PRO A 296 31.05 4.24 16.55
N LYS A 297 31.89 4.21 17.58
CA LYS A 297 31.98 5.28 18.57
C LYS A 297 32.39 6.62 17.94
N GLU A 298 33.38 6.61 17.05
CA GLU A 298 33.82 7.84 16.33
C GLU A 298 32.68 8.42 15.49
N ILE A 299 31.88 7.52 14.85
CA ILE A 299 30.72 7.94 14.07
C ILE A 299 29.66 8.58 14.95
N LEU A 300 29.42 8.03 16.15
CA LEU A 300 28.44 8.56 17.08
C LEU A 300 28.83 9.92 17.66
N GLU A 301 30.13 10.23 17.77
CA GLU A 301 30.63 11.51 18.28
C GLU A 301 30.31 12.71 17.34
N HIS A 302 29.89 12.45 16.09
CA HIS A 302 29.40 13.49 15.18
C HIS A 302 28.07 14.11 15.56
N SER A 303 27.36 13.56 16.55
CA SER A 303 26.06 14.09 16.99
C SER A 303 25.96 14.14 18.50
N ASN A 304 25.51 15.30 19.01
CA ASN A 304 25.17 15.48 20.43
C ASN A 304 23.79 14.88 20.78
N SER A 305 22.98 14.57 19.78
CA SER A 305 21.66 13.95 19.96
C SER A 305 21.77 12.43 19.84
N PRO A 306 20.92 11.66 20.55
CA PRO A 306 20.91 10.23 20.41
C PRO A 306 20.69 9.79 18.96
N ILE A 307 21.41 8.77 18.53
CA ILE A 307 21.33 8.17 17.21
C ILE A 307 20.58 6.84 17.32
N SER A 308 19.68 6.57 16.39
CA SER A 308 18.92 5.31 16.37
C SER A 308 19.53 4.25 15.46
N SER A 309 20.27 4.66 14.44
CA SER A 309 20.97 3.72 13.55
C SER A 309 22.07 4.43 12.76
N ILE A 310 23.08 3.66 12.42
CA ILE A 310 24.10 4.01 11.43
C ILE A 310 23.86 3.12 10.23
N SER A 311 23.75 3.69 9.03
CA SER A 311 23.61 2.96 7.79
C SER A 311 24.60 3.45 6.73
N LEU A 312 24.65 2.76 5.58
CA LEU A 312 25.52 3.15 4.47
C LEU A 312 24.69 3.83 3.38
N ALA A 313 25.33 4.75 2.69
CA ALA A 313 24.84 5.39 1.47
C ALA A 313 25.97 5.49 0.46
N GLN A 314 25.66 5.46 -0.83
CA GLN A 314 26.63 5.67 -1.89
C GLN A 314 26.27 6.93 -2.68
N LEU A 315 27.11 7.97 -2.58
CA LEU A 315 26.95 9.25 -3.24
C LEU A 315 28.12 9.48 -4.20
N ASN A 316 27.82 9.70 -5.47
CA ASN A 316 28.85 10.00 -6.49
C ASN A 316 30.00 8.97 -6.53
N GLY A 317 29.70 7.69 -6.31
CA GLY A 317 30.71 6.61 -6.28
C GLY A 317 31.49 6.49 -4.97
N HIS A 318 31.24 7.35 -3.99
CA HIS A 318 31.87 7.31 -2.66
C HIS A 318 30.91 6.78 -1.60
N ALA A 319 31.42 5.96 -0.71
CA ALA A 319 30.66 5.43 0.42
C ALA A 319 30.57 6.46 1.56
N HIS A 320 29.40 6.51 2.19
CA HIS A 320 29.09 7.43 3.30
C HIS A 320 28.41 6.69 4.43
N TYR A 321 28.69 7.11 5.66
CA TYR A 321 27.86 6.76 6.81
C TYR A 321 26.67 7.72 6.87
N ARG A 322 25.47 7.16 7.04
CA ARG A 322 24.22 7.86 7.26
C ARG A 322 23.74 7.63 8.68
N LEU A 323 23.63 8.68 9.46
CA LEU A 323 23.23 8.66 10.86
C LEU A 323 21.75 9.09 10.97
N ALA A 324 20.92 8.26 11.57
CA ALA A 324 19.53 8.62 11.88
C ALA A 324 19.46 9.22 13.30
N ILE A 325 19.28 10.52 13.39
CA ILE A 325 19.27 11.27 14.66
C ILE A 325 17.87 11.24 15.26
N MET A 326 17.80 11.05 16.58
CA MET A 326 16.57 11.12 17.37
C MET A 326 16.40 12.55 17.90
N ASP A 327 15.68 13.37 17.14
CA ASP A 327 15.28 14.70 17.61
C ASP A 327 13.83 14.68 18.11
N ARG A 328 13.59 15.27 19.30
CA ARG A 328 12.23 15.37 19.87
C ARG A 328 11.35 16.37 19.13
N GLU A 329 11.95 17.34 18.44
CA GLU A 329 11.22 18.42 17.76
C GLU A 329 11.10 18.21 16.25
N LYS A 330 12.04 17.45 15.64
CA LYS A 330 12.05 17.17 14.19
C LYS A 330 12.03 15.68 13.94
N SER A 331 11.02 15.23 13.28
CA SER A 331 10.65 13.81 13.10
C SER A 331 11.68 12.91 12.40
N SER A 332 12.75 13.45 11.82
CA SER A 332 13.94 12.71 11.33
C SER A 332 15.00 13.68 10.80
N GLN A 333 16.05 13.88 11.54
CA GLN A 333 17.25 14.52 11.02
C GLN A 333 18.26 13.42 10.67
N THR A 334 18.93 13.55 9.52
CA THR A 334 19.98 12.64 9.10
C THR A 334 21.25 13.41 8.81
N LEU A 335 22.39 12.84 9.21
CA LEU A 335 23.71 13.36 8.86
C LEU A 335 24.40 12.34 7.96
N TYR A 336 25.20 12.83 7.03
CA TYR A 336 25.98 12.01 6.12
C TYR A 336 27.47 12.41 6.23
N PHE A 337 28.33 11.40 6.37
CA PHE A 337 29.77 11.58 6.44
C PHE A 337 30.44 10.70 5.41
N ASN A 338 31.34 11.29 4.64
CA ASN A 338 32.16 10.52 3.70
C ASN A 338 33.10 9.61 4.50
N ILE A 339 33.16 8.31 4.17
CA ILE A 339 33.92 7.31 4.93
C ILE A 339 35.43 7.55 4.83
N GLU A 340 35.93 8.05 3.70
CA GLU A 340 37.37 8.23 3.44
C GLU A 340 37.91 9.56 4.03
N THR A 341 37.08 10.64 4.00
CA THR A 341 37.52 11.97 4.41
C THR A 341 36.95 12.41 5.76
N ASN A 342 35.97 11.69 6.29
CA ASN A 342 35.20 12.02 7.49
C ASN A 342 34.53 13.42 7.44
N ASN A 343 34.32 13.96 6.24
CA ASN A 343 33.66 15.23 6.05
C ASN A 343 32.15 15.08 6.04
N LEU A 344 31.48 16.04 6.70
CA LEU A 344 30.03 16.17 6.65
C LEU A 344 29.56 16.53 5.23
N VAL A 345 28.49 15.88 4.75
CA VAL A 345 27.85 16.23 3.49
C VAL A 345 26.60 17.05 3.80
N GLU A 346 26.59 18.29 3.35
CA GLU A 346 25.40 19.16 3.43
C GLU A 346 24.29 18.57 2.55
N ASP A 347 23.04 18.63 3.00
CA ASP A 347 21.87 18.11 2.30
C ASP A 347 22.02 16.64 1.82
N GLY A 348 22.75 15.83 2.59
CA GLY A 348 23.12 14.47 2.21
C GLY A 348 21.91 13.56 1.92
N ASP A 349 20.79 13.73 2.64
CA ASP A 349 19.57 12.92 2.41
C ASP A 349 18.92 13.27 1.06
N GLU A 350 18.95 14.52 0.67
CA GLU A 350 18.47 14.99 -0.63
C GLU A 350 19.38 14.50 -1.76
N GLN A 351 20.70 14.68 -1.62
CA GLN A 351 21.67 14.20 -2.61
C GLN A 351 21.56 12.69 -2.80
N TYR A 352 21.41 11.94 -1.70
CA TYR A 352 21.25 10.49 -1.80
C TYR A 352 19.90 10.07 -2.43
N ALA A 353 18.85 10.81 -2.14
CA ALA A 353 17.55 10.57 -2.78
C ALA A 353 17.63 10.80 -4.30
N ILE A 354 18.30 11.85 -4.74
CA ILE A 354 18.55 12.12 -6.17
C ILE A 354 19.37 10.98 -6.79
N ALA A 355 20.44 10.54 -6.14
CA ALA A 355 21.27 9.43 -6.64
C ALA A 355 20.47 8.13 -6.81
N LEU A 356 19.65 7.77 -5.81
CA LEU A 356 18.76 6.61 -5.87
C LEU A 356 17.69 6.77 -6.97
N ALA A 357 17.05 7.92 -7.06
CA ALA A 357 16.04 8.17 -8.07
C ALA A 357 16.62 8.12 -9.49
N THR A 358 17.85 8.64 -9.68
CA THR A 358 18.59 8.54 -10.94
C THR A 358 18.94 7.10 -11.27
N GLU A 359 19.42 6.30 -10.32
CA GLU A 359 19.67 4.87 -10.51
C GLU A 359 18.39 4.12 -10.96
N PHE A 360 17.25 4.40 -10.31
CA PHE A 360 15.99 3.73 -10.61
C PHE A 360 15.32 4.21 -11.89
N SER A 361 15.48 5.46 -12.24
CA SER A 361 14.79 6.07 -13.40
C SER A 361 15.60 6.00 -14.67
N GLY A 362 16.94 6.07 -14.55
CA GLY A 362 17.84 6.34 -15.67
C GLY A 362 17.82 7.81 -16.14
N TYR A 363 17.04 8.69 -15.49
CA TYR A 363 17.05 10.11 -15.80
C TYR A 363 18.31 10.81 -15.27
N PRO A 364 18.85 11.79 -15.98
CA PRO A 364 20.02 12.54 -15.54
C PRO A 364 19.67 13.44 -14.36
N THR A 365 20.66 13.69 -13.49
CA THR A 365 20.48 14.49 -12.26
C THR A 365 20.14 15.95 -12.54
N ASP A 366 20.57 16.50 -13.68
CA ASP A 366 20.25 17.88 -14.11
C ASP A 366 18.79 18.07 -14.56
N SER A 367 18.05 16.99 -14.75
CA SER A 367 16.60 17.03 -15.00
C SER A 367 15.76 17.03 -13.72
N VAL A 368 16.36 17.00 -12.54
CA VAL A 368 15.64 17.13 -11.26
C VAL A 368 15.11 18.55 -11.10
N GLU A 369 13.80 18.70 -10.97
CA GLU A 369 13.17 20.00 -10.74
C GLU A 369 13.24 20.41 -9.26
N ASN A 370 12.85 19.48 -8.38
CA ASN A 370 12.91 19.71 -6.93
C ASN A 370 12.82 18.38 -6.17
N THR A 371 13.10 18.46 -4.86
CA THR A 371 12.92 17.38 -3.91
C THR A 371 11.94 17.77 -2.82
N GLU A 372 11.33 16.78 -2.18
CA GLU A 372 10.38 16.98 -1.09
C GLU A 372 10.52 15.88 -0.04
N GLN A 373 10.86 16.25 1.19
CA GLN A 373 10.86 15.32 2.31
C GLN A 373 9.42 15.05 2.78
N ILE A 374 9.02 13.77 2.83
CA ILE A 374 7.71 13.33 3.30
C ILE A 374 7.89 12.57 4.61
N THR A 375 7.39 13.16 5.70
CA THR A 375 7.49 12.60 7.06
C THR A 375 6.18 12.01 7.56
N ASN A 376 5.06 12.30 6.88
CA ASN A 376 3.73 11.83 7.25
C ASN A 376 2.97 11.31 6.03
N PHE A 377 2.12 10.31 6.24
CA PHE A 377 1.22 9.85 5.17
C PHE A 377 0.16 10.90 4.84
N ARG A 378 -0.07 11.10 3.54
CA ARG A 378 -1.00 12.07 2.99
C ARG A 378 -1.74 11.50 1.77
N LYS A 379 -2.62 12.28 1.10
CA LYS A 379 -3.48 11.77 0.01
C LYS A 379 -2.70 11.21 -1.18
N ASP A 380 -1.60 11.83 -1.55
CA ASP A 380 -0.73 11.45 -2.68
C ASP A 380 0.35 10.42 -2.29
N TYR A 381 0.62 10.28 -0.98
CA TYR A 381 1.52 9.28 -0.42
C TYR A 381 0.88 8.62 0.81
N GLY A 382 0.02 7.63 0.55
CA GLY A 382 -0.81 7.00 1.58
C GLY A 382 -0.09 5.93 2.40
N PHE A 383 -0.71 5.53 3.53
CA PHE A 383 -0.22 4.46 4.42
C PHE A 383 0.07 3.13 3.71
N ILE A 384 -0.48 2.90 2.52
CA ILE A 384 -0.20 1.70 1.74
C ILE A 384 1.28 1.56 1.35
N PHE A 385 2.03 2.65 1.26
CA PHE A 385 3.46 2.62 0.90
C PHE A 385 4.36 2.18 2.05
N LYS A 386 3.88 2.23 3.30
CA LYS A 386 4.52 1.70 4.52
C LYS A 386 5.82 2.37 4.95
N ARG A 387 6.47 3.15 4.11
CA ARG A 387 7.80 3.72 4.32
C ARG A 387 7.69 5.18 4.71
N LEU A 388 8.31 5.57 5.80
CA LEU A 388 8.52 6.96 6.27
C LEU A 388 9.74 7.00 7.19
N PRO A 389 10.51 8.09 7.19
CA PRO A 389 10.45 9.19 6.23
C PRO A 389 10.91 8.76 4.86
N VAL A 390 10.54 9.51 3.82
CA VAL A 390 10.98 9.30 2.43
C VAL A 390 11.21 10.64 1.75
N VAL A 391 11.98 10.63 0.68
CA VAL A 391 12.21 11.82 -0.15
C VAL A 391 11.60 11.57 -1.53
N ARG A 392 10.79 12.52 -1.99
CA ARG A 392 10.29 12.56 -3.35
C ARG A 392 11.22 13.39 -4.22
N VAL A 393 11.58 12.83 -5.36
CA VAL A 393 12.35 13.50 -6.41
C VAL A 393 11.43 13.72 -7.60
N ASN A 394 11.27 14.97 -8.00
CA ASN A 394 10.42 15.38 -9.13
C ASN A 394 11.33 15.71 -10.31
N TYR A 395 11.03 15.13 -11.47
CA TYR A 395 11.78 15.36 -12.70
C TYR A 395 10.99 16.27 -13.64
N ASN A 396 11.67 17.24 -14.22
CA ASN A 396 11.14 18.12 -15.27
C ASN A 396 11.44 17.47 -16.63
N ASP A 397 10.81 16.34 -16.89
CA ASP A 397 10.83 15.64 -18.17
C ASP A 397 9.46 15.71 -18.85
N GLN A 398 9.36 15.19 -20.10
CA GLN A 398 8.09 15.19 -20.84
C GLN A 398 6.98 14.39 -20.15
N ASP A 399 7.37 13.43 -19.30
CA ASP A 399 6.46 12.53 -18.61
C ASP A 399 6.14 12.93 -17.16
N TYR A 400 6.81 13.94 -16.62
CA TYR A 400 6.62 14.46 -15.24
C TYR A 400 6.56 13.36 -14.17
N TRP A 401 7.54 12.45 -14.19
CA TRP A 401 7.61 11.37 -13.23
C TRP A 401 8.03 11.84 -11.84
N HIS A 402 7.43 11.22 -10.83
CA HIS A 402 7.81 11.38 -9.43
C HIS A 402 8.33 10.07 -8.88
N TYR A 403 9.52 10.11 -8.31
CA TYR A 403 10.16 8.99 -7.65
C TYR A 403 10.28 9.28 -6.16
N THR A 404 9.67 8.45 -5.33
CA THR A 404 9.75 8.59 -3.86
C THR A 404 10.60 7.46 -3.33
N VAL A 405 11.70 7.78 -2.65
CA VAL A 405 12.71 6.82 -2.20
C VAL A 405 12.86 6.81 -0.68
N ASP A 406 13.11 5.64 -0.13
CA ASP A 406 13.48 5.39 1.27
C ASP A 406 15.00 5.38 1.36
N THR A 407 15.60 6.51 1.73
CA THR A 407 17.04 6.70 1.85
C THR A 407 17.66 5.86 2.98
N ALA A 408 16.88 5.47 4.00
CA ALA A 408 17.36 4.62 5.08
C ALA A 408 17.64 3.17 4.62
N ASN A 409 16.99 2.72 3.55
CA ASN A 409 17.06 1.35 3.07
C ASN A 409 17.39 1.25 1.57
N ALA A 410 17.80 2.34 0.93
CA ALA A 410 18.14 2.39 -0.50
C ALA A 410 17.05 1.76 -1.39
N HIS A 411 15.79 2.13 -1.15
CA HIS A 411 14.64 1.41 -1.70
C HIS A 411 13.64 2.36 -2.36
N MET A 412 13.02 1.93 -3.48
CA MET A 412 11.89 2.62 -4.08
C MET A 412 10.65 2.47 -3.21
N ALA A 413 10.05 3.58 -2.80
CA ALA A 413 8.79 3.58 -2.07
C ALA A 413 7.59 3.76 -2.99
N GLN A 414 7.69 4.67 -3.96
CA GLN A 414 6.65 4.94 -4.94
C GLN A 414 7.25 5.51 -6.24
N ARG A 415 6.76 5.01 -7.36
CA ARG A 415 6.95 5.61 -8.69
C ARG A 415 5.57 6.03 -9.20
N THR A 416 5.42 7.25 -9.67
CA THR A 416 4.13 7.77 -10.12
C THR A 416 4.31 8.60 -11.38
N SER A 417 3.56 8.25 -12.44
CA SER A 417 3.37 9.09 -13.62
C SER A 417 2.14 9.98 -13.46
N PRO A 418 1.98 11.03 -14.26
CA PRO A 418 0.74 11.83 -14.29
C PRO A 418 -0.51 10.97 -14.54
N ALA A 419 -0.44 10.01 -15.47
CA ALA A 419 -1.52 9.07 -15.73
C ALA A 419 -1.84 8.20 -14.51
N GLY A 420 -0.81 7.72 -13.80
CA GLY A 420 -0.95 6.98 -12.55
C GLY A 420 -1.54 7.82 -11.42
N LEU A 421 -1.17 9.11 -11.35
CA LEU A 421 -1.77 10.04 -10.39
C LEU A 421 -3.25 10.29 -10.69
N ILE A 422 -3.62 10.52 -11.96
CA ILE A 422 -5.02 10.69 -12.37
C ILE A 422 -5.82 9.41 -12.07
N GLU A 423 -5.26 8.23 -12.33
CA GLU A 423 -5.88 6.96 -11.97
C GLU A 423 -6.14 6.87 -10.46
N ALA A 424 -5.12 7.09 -9.64
CA ALA A 424 -5.20 7.04 -8.19
C ALA A 424 -6.23 8.04 -7.65
N LEU A 425 -6.19 9.31 -8.10
CA LEU A 425 -7.14 10.35 -7.72
C LEU A 425 -8.58 10.01 -8.15
N SER A 426 -8.76 9.50 -9.36
CA SER A 426 -10.06 9.04 -9.85
C SER A 426 -10.59 7.90 -8.96
N PHE A 427 -9.77 6.93 -8.64
CA PHE A 427 -10.17 5.81 -7.80
C PHE A 427 -10.51 6.24 -6.37
N ILE A 428 -9.66 7.02 -5.70
CA ILE A 428 -9.92 7.45 -4.32
C ILE A 428 -11.12 8.39 -4.21
N ASN A 429 -11.40 9.22 -5.22
CA ASN A 429 -12.51 10.16 -5.18
C ASN A 429 -13.82 9.58 -5.73
N LEU A 430 -13.81 8.89 -6.87
CA LEU A 430 -15.03 8.38 -7.49
C LEU A 430 -15.45 7.00 -6.96
N HIS A 431 -14.49 6.18 -6.50
CA HIS A 431 -14.77 4.83 -5.99
C HIS A 431 -14.87 4.77 -4.47
N LYS A 432 -14.08 5.60 -3.76
CA LYS A 432 -14.02 5.60 -2.30
C LYS A 432 -14.55 6.87 -1.64
N PHE A 433 -14.94 7.88 -2.42
CA PHE A 433 -15.48 9.17 -1.94
C PHE A 433 -14.59 9.93 -0.95
N HIS A 434 -13.24 9.81 -1.08
CA HIS A 434 -12.30 10.49 -0.18
C HIS A 434 -12.38 12.03 -0.21
N PHE A 435 -13.06 12.61 -1.18
CA PHE A 435 -13.36 14.05 -1.15
C PHE A 435 -14.25 14.43 0.05
N LEU A 436 -15.00 13.47 0.64
CA LEU A 436 -15.80 13.68 1.85
C LEU A 436 -14.96 13.66 3.13
N ASP A 437 -13.70 13.21 3.11
CA ASP A 437 -12.81 13.21 4.28
C ASP A 437 -12.53 14.62 4.80
N SER A 438 -12.71 15.65 3.95
CA SER A 438 -12.64 17.05 4.38
C SER A 438 -13.75 17.44 5.38
N ILE A 439 -14.85 16.68 5.40
CA ILE A 439 -15.95 16.84 6.36
C ILE A 439 -15.79 15.84 7.49
N SER A 440 -15.89 14.53 7.20
CA SER A 440 -15.55 13.47 8.14
C SER A 440 -15.41 12.10 7.44
N LYS A 441 -14.61 11.23 8.05
CA LYS A 441 -14.46 9.83 7.61
C LYS A 441 -15.77 9.05 7.75
N GLU A 442 -16.52 9.31 8.82
CA GLU A 442 -17.80 8.67 9.11
C GLU A 442 -18.82 8.99 8.02
N LEU A 443 -18.92 10.26 7.62
CA LEU A 443 -19.81 10.70 6.53
C LEU A 443 -19.48 9.96 5.23
N ARG A 444 -18.21 9.88 4.87
CA ARG A 444 -17.76 9.13 3.71
C ARG A 444 -18.21 7.67 3.76
N ASP A 445 -17.99 7.02 4.89
CA ASP A 445 -18.31 5.59 5.07
C ASP A 445 -19.81 5.35 5.03
N TYR A 446 -20.63 6.25 5.61
CA TYR A 446 -22.10 6.21 5.49
C TYR A 446 -22.58 6.43 4.06
N VAL A 447 -22.05 7.42 3.35
CA VAL A 447 -22.42 7.68 1.95
C VAL A 447 -22.07 6.49 1.07
N THR A 448 -20.90 5.88 1.28
CA THR A 448 -20.48 4.66 0.57
C THR A 448 -21.43 3.51 0.85
N ALA A 449 -21.78 3.26 2.11
CA ALA A 449 -22.70 2.18 2.48
C ALA A 449 -24.10 2.40 1.88
N ILE A 450 -24.63 3.61 1.96
CA ILE A 450 -25.94 3.98 1.39
C ILE A 450 -25.94 3.78 -0.13
N ALA A 451 -24.91 4.29 -0.83
CA ALA A 451 -24.79 4.14 -2.29
C ALA A 451 -24.80 2.66 -2.71
N VAL A 452 -24.03 1.83 -2.02
CA VAL A 452 -23.92 0.40 -2.29
C VAL A 452 -25.23 -0.34 -1.99
N ILE A 453 -25.91 -0.04 -0.88
CA ILE A 453 -27.21 -0.62 -0.52
C ILE A 453 -28.28 -0.23 -1.55
N LEU A 454 -28.29 1.02 -1.98
CA LEU A 454 -29.23 1.50 -3.01
C LEU A 454 -29.02 0.74 -4.34
N ILE A 455 -27.77 0.52 -4.76
CA ILE A 455 -27.45 -0.25 -5.97
C ILE A 455 -27.87 -1.71 -5.81
N ALA A 456 -27.56 -2.36 -4.69
CA ALA A 456 -27.94 -3.74 -4.43
C ALA A 456 -29.47 -3.90 -4.48
N PHE A 457 -30.22 -3.01 -3.83
CA PHE A 457 -31.67 -3.03 -3.84
C PHE A 457 -32.23 -2.75 -5.25
N LEU A 458 -31.63 -1.83 -6.01
CA LEU A 458 -32.01 -1.56 -7.40
C LEU A 458 -31.85 -2.82 -8.28
N VAL A 459 -30.75 -3.56 -8.13
CA VAL A 459 -30.48 -4.80 -8.88
C VAL A 459 -31.47 -5.87 -8.52
N MET A 460 -31.75 -6.10 -7.24
CA MET A 460 -32.73 -7.09 -6.78
C MET A 460 -34.14 -6.76 -7.29
N LEU A 461 -34.55 -5.48 -7.19
CA LEU A 461 -35.84 -5.02 -7.68
C LEU A 461 -35.94 -5.18 -9.20
N GLY A 462 -34.89 -4.78 -9.96
CA GLY A 462 -34.80 -4.95 -11.40
C GLY A 462 -34.92 -6.42 -11.83
N SER A 463 -34.19 -7.30 -11.18
CA SER A 463 -34.26 -8.75 -11.42
C SER A 463 -35.66 -9.30 -11.16
N SER A 464 -36.33 -8.86 -10.09
CA SER A 464 -37.71 -9.27 -9.81
C SER A 464 -38.72 -8.84 -10.90
N LEU A 465 -38.48 -7.74 -11.59
CA LEU A 465 -39.27 -7.25 -12.71
C LEU A 465 -39.05 -8.08 -14.00
N LEU A 466 -37.86 -8.68 -14.16
CA LEU A 466 -37.53 -9.54 -15.29
C LEU A 466 -38.13 -10.93 -15.15
N LEU A 467 -38.11 -11.50 -13.95
CA LEU A 467 -38.55 -12.87 -13.65
C LEU A 467 -40.13 -13.04 -13.72
N LYS A 468 -40.88 -11.96 -13.44
CA LYS A 468 -42.37 -12.04 -13.42
C LYS A 468 -43.04 -12.11 -14.81
N LYS A 469 -42.30 -12.24 -15.91
CA LYS A 469 -42.89 -12.24 -17.26
C LYS A 469 -43.29 -13.62 -17.81
N SER A 470 -43.31 -14.66 -17.04
CA SER A 470 -43.64 -16.01 -17.48
C SER A 470 -45.00 -16.53 -16.99
N ARG A 471 -46.03 -15.68 -16.87
CA ARG A 471 -47.41 -16.16 -16.86
C ARG A 471 -48.06 -15.72 -18.17
N PRO A 472 -48.37 -16.64 -19.11
CA PRO A 472 -49.29 -16.36 -20.20
C PRO A 472 -50.68 -16.15 -19.62
N HIS A 473 -51.34 -15.08 -20.03
CA HIS A 473 -52.79 -14.97 -20.01
C HIS A 473 -53.31 -15.42 -21.33
#